data_ff4d60e1be3a881fb55ceea09146a17f
#
_entry.id   ff4d60e1be3a881fb55ceea09146a17f
#
_cell.length_a   1.000
_cell.length_b   1.000
_cell.length_c   1.000
_cell.angle_alpha   90.00
_cell.angle_beta   90.00
_cell.angle_gamma   90.00
#
_symmetry.space_group_name_H-M   'P 1'
#
loop_
_entity.id
_entity.type
_entity.pdbx_description
1 polymer ?
#
loop_
_entity_poly.entity_id
_entity_poly.type
_entity_poly.pdbx_seq_one_letter_code
_entity_poly.pdbx_strand_id
1 'polypeptide(L)' 'MERLKEVMTLREASQYLGITPDTLYKYLGERSIPAFKLGNRWRFKKDLLDRWMERKSEATQPVSDDYE' A
#
# COMPACT_ATOMS: atom_id res chain seq x y z
N MET A 1 -6.84 2.76 -22.49
CA MET A 1 -7.04 2.61 -21.57
C MET A 1 -6.10 2.40 -20.66
N GLU A 2 -6.08 2.73 -19.80
CA GLU A 2 -5.18 2.60 -19.03
C GLU A 2 -5.35 1.55 -18.16
N ARG A 3 -4.56 0.86 -17.87
CA ARG A 3 -4.69 -0.07 -17.02
C ARG A 3 -3.86 0.11 -15.85
N LEU A 4 -4.25 -0.29 -14.64
CA LEU A 4 -3.43 -0.22 -13.47
C LEU A 4 -2.30 -1.17 -13.61
N LYS A 5 -1.15 -0.79 -13.15
CA LYS A 5 -0.01 -1.65 -13.19
C LYS A 5 -0.14 -2.70 -12.13
N GLU A 6 0.24 -3.91 -12.46
CA GLU A 6 0.23 -4.96 -11.48
C GLU A 6 1.39 -4.83 -10.53
N VAL A 7 2.51 -4.28 -10.97
CA VAL A 7 3.67 -4.07 -10.14
C VAL A 7 3.94 -2.58 -10.12
N MET A 8 3.96 -2.00 -8.95
CA MET A 8 4.08 -0.56 -8.80
C MET A 8 5.38 -0.18 -8.14
N THR A 9 5.86 1.01 -8.47
CA THR A 9 7.01 1.58 -7.77
C THR A 9 6.52 2.11 -6.43
N LEU A 10 7.46 2.51 -5.60
CA LEU A 10 7.11 3.07 -4.30
C LEU A 10 6.23 4.30 -4.46
N ARG A 11 6.56 5.16 -5.41
CA ARG A 11 5.77 6.35 -5.62
C ARG A 11 4.37 6.00 -6.10
N GLU A 12 4.27 5.06 -7.02
CA GLU A 12 2.97 4.67 -7.53
C GLU A 12 2.13 4.02 -6.42
N ALA A 13 2.77 3.20 -5.59
CA ALA A 13 2.05 2.56 -4.51
C ALA A 13 1.56 3.59 -3.50
N SER A 14 2.38 4.60 -3.19
CA SER A 14 1.94 5.60 -2.25
C SER A 14 0.74 6.37 -2.79
N GLN A 15 0.74 6.65 -4.07
CA GLN A 15 -0.40 7.32 -4.68
C GLN A 15 -1.62 6.44 -4.70
N TYR A 16 -1.42 5.17 -4.98
CA TYR A 16 -2.51 4.22 -5.02
C TYR A 16 -3.16 4.09 -3.64
N LEU A 17 -2.35 4.11 -2.61
CA LEU A 17 -2.85 3.98 -1.25
C LEU A 17 -3.30 5.31 -0.65
N GLY A 18 -2.96 6.41 -1.31
CA GLY A 18 -3.36 7.71 -0.80
C GLY A 18 -2.53 8.19 0.37
N ILE A 19 -1.28 7.77 0.45
CA ILE A 19 -0.41 8.18 1.54
C ILE A 19 0.86 8.78 0.97
N THR A 20 1.64 9.41 1.83
CA THR A 20 2.89 9.99 1.37
C THR A 20 3.95 8.91 1.31
N PRO A 21 5.00 9.12 0.50
CA PRO A 21 6.09 8.15 0.49
C PRO A 21 6.74 7.96 1.85
N ASP A 22 6.79 9.00 2.67
CA ASP A 22 7.35 8.87 4.00
C ASP A 22 6.56 7.89 4.84
N THR A 23 5.26 7.95 4.75
CA THR A 23 4.40 7.03 5.48
C THR A 23 4.62 5.61 4.96
N LEU A 24 4.79 5.47 3.64
CA LEU A 24 5.01 4.16 3.08
C LEU A 24 6.34 3.59 3.55
N TYR A 25 7.37 4.42 3.64
CA TYR A 25 8.66 3.96 4.15
C TYR A 25 8.52 3.51 5.60
N LYS A 26 7.67 4.17 6.36
CA LYS A 26 7.46 3.76 7.73
C LYS A 26 6.87 2.37 7.79
N TYR A 27 5.88 2.09 6.96
CA TYR A 27 5.29 0.77 6.91
C TYR A 27 6.31 -0.28 6.47
N LEU A 28 7.18 0.08 5.54
CA LEU A 28 8.22 -0.84 5.10
C LEU A 28 9.19 -1.14 6.24
N GLY A 29 9.53 -0.13 7.00
CA GLY A 29 10.43 -0.34 8.12
C GLY A 29 9.83 -1.23 9.19
N GLU A 30 8.52 -1.17 9.34
CA GLU A 30 7.84 -2.00 10.31
C GLU A 30 7.50 -3.36 9.74
N ARG A 31 7.75 -3.56 8.46
CA ARG A 31 7.43 -4.79 7.77
C ARG A 31 5.95 -5.10 7.86
N SER A 32 5.14 -4.05 7.82
CA SER A 32 3.71 -4.22 7.95
C SER A 32 2.98 -4.12 6.63
N ILE A 33 3.70 -4.04 5.52
CA ILE A 33 3.07 -3.96 4.23
C ILE A 33 3.78 -4.89 3.27
N PRO A 34 3.06 -5.61 2.41
CA PRO A 34 3.70 -6.53 1.48
C PRO A 34 4.46 -5.80 0.39
N ALA A 35 5.72 -6.13 0.24
CA ALA A 35 6.56 -5.50 -0.75
C ALA A 35 7.74 -6.40 -1.03
N PHE A 36 8.42 -6.17 -2.12
CA PHE A 36 9.61 -6.95 -2.42
C PHE A 36 10.60 -6.03 -3.12
N LYS A 37 11.85 -6.44 -3.14
CA LYS A 37 12.88 -5.65 -3.77
C LYS A 37 13.29 -6.27 -5.07
N LEU A 38 13.39 -5.44 -6.09
CA LEU A 38 13.98 -5.82 -7.34
C LEU A 38 15.22 -4.98 -7.46
N GLY A 39 16.39 -5.62 -7.33
CA GLY A 39 17.63 -4.87 -7.30
C GLY A 39 17.63 -4.01 -6.05
N ASN A 40 17.73 -2.72 -6.24
CA ASN A 40 17.76 -1.81 -5.12
C ASN A 40 16.46 -1.12 -4.87
N ARG A 41 15.42 -1.47 -5.59
CA ARG A 41 14.20 -0.70 -5.52
C ARG A 41 13.06 -1.51 -5.00
N TRP A 42 12.24 -0.88 -4.19
CA TRP A 42 11.05 -1.52 -3.68
C TRP A 42 9.99 -1.59 -4.75
N ARG A 43 9.28 -2.70 -4.78
CA ARG A 43 8.17 -2.89 -5.70
C ARG A 43 7.00 -3.47 -4.94
N PHE A 44 5.81 -3.19 -5.43
CA PHE A 44 4.59 -3.60 -4.75
C PHE A 44 3.66 -4.24 -5.75
N LYS A 45 3.06 -5.35 -5.40
CA LYS A 45 2.09 -5.98 -6.26
C LYS A 45 0.72 -5.48 -5.89
N LYS A 46 -0.02 -5.04 -6.90
CA LYS A 46 -1.34 -4.46 -6.65
C LYS A 46 -2.24 -5.43 -5.92
N ASP A 47 -2.27 -6.68 -6.33
CA ASP A 47 -3.12 -7.67 -5.69
C ASP A 47 -2.80 -7.81 -4.21
N LEU A 48 -1.53 -7.79 -3.87
CA LEU A 48 -1.15 -7.93 -2.48
C LEU A 48 -1.51 -6.69 -1.68
N LEU A 49 -1.41 -5.52 -2.29
CA LEU A 49 -1.82 -4.31 -1.61
C LEU A 49 -3.32 -4.31 -1.38
N ASP A 50 -4.08 -4.79 -2.34
CA ASP A 50 -5.52 -4.85 -2.19
C ASP A 50 -5.91 -5.76 -1.03
N ARG A 51 -5.26 -6.89 -0.90
CA ARG A 51 -5.55 -7.80 0.20
C ARG A 51 -5.11 -7.21 1.53
N TRP A 52 -3.98 -6.51 1.50
CA TRP A 52 -3.49 -5.88 2.71
C TRP A 52 -4.48 -4.82 3.19
N MET A 53 -5.04 -4.06 2.26
CA MET A 53 -6.02 -3.05 2.62
C MET A 53 -7.28 -3.69 3.17
N GLU A 54 -7.68 -4.82 2.61
CA GLU A 54 -8.84 -5.50 3.10
C GLU A 54 -8.63 -5.98 4.52
N ARG A 55 -7.48 -6.54 4.79
CA ARG A 55 -7.20 -7.02 6.13
C ARG A 55 -7.12 -5.87 7.12
N LYS A 56 -6.56 -4.75 6.69
CA LYS A 56 -6.51 -3.58 7.56
C LYS A 56 -7.90 -3.10 7.88
N SER A 57 -8.77 -3.09 6.89
CA SER A 57 -10.12 -2.65 7.10
C SER A 57 -10.86 -3.55 8.07
N GLU A 58 -10.63 -4.84 7.97
CA GLU A 58 -11.31 -5.77 8.85
C GLU A 58 -10.79 -5.70 10.26
N ALA A 59 -9.50 -5.47 10.40
CA ALA A 59 -8.93 -5.41 11.72
C ALA A 59 -9.31 -4.14 12.44
N THR A 60 -9.62 -3.09 11.69
CA THR A 60 -9.94 -1.83 12.29
C THR A 60 -11.41 -1.78 12.62
N GLN A 61 -11.73 -1.28 13.79
CA GLN A 61 -13.08 -1.17 14.14
C GLN A 61 -13.77 -0.25 13.25
N PRO A 62 -14.88 -0.52 12.78
CA PRO A 62 -15.58 0.36 11.89
C PRO A 62 -16.01 1.55 12.63
N VAL A 63 -15.45 2.61 12.48
CA VAL A 63 -15.80 3.70 13.12
C VAL A 63 -16.61 4.48 12.38
N SER A 64 -17.26 5.02 12.75
CA SER A 64 -18.06 5.78 12.04
C SER A 64 -17.45 6.77 11.45
N ASP A 65 -17.31 7.13 11.28
CA ASP A 65 -16.89 7.95 10.80
C ASP A 65 -16.71 8.75 10.26
N ASP A 66 -16.89 9.17 10.27
CA ASP A 66 -16.86 9.98 9.91
C ASP A 66 -15.93 10.72 9.61
N TYR A 67 -15.46 10.90 9.37
CA TYR A 67 -14.66 11.67 9.06
C TYR A 67 -13.93 11.52 8.20
N GLU A 68 -13.85 11.76 7.68
CA GLU A 68 -13.22 11.79 6.75
C GLU A 68 -12.90 12.01 6.47
#